data_fcc6bcc29f67c584fa6a98b41e63a172
#
_entry.id   fcc6bcc29f67c584fa6a98b41e63a172
#
_cell.length_a   1.000
_cell.length_b   1.000
_cell.length_c   1.000
_cell.angle_alpha   90.00
_cell.angle_beta   90.00
_cell.angle_gamma   90.00
#
_symmetry.space_group_name_H-M   'P 1'
#
loop_
_entity.id
_entity.type
_entity.pdbx_description
1 polymer ?
#
loop_
_entity_poly.entity_id
_entity_poly.type
_entity_poly.pdbx_seq_one_letter_code
_entity_poly.pdbx_strand_id
1 'polypeptide(L)'
;MIVDYHMHLRDSKEELALETLTVDPFVEAAHAAGVDEIGFTEHGYYFKHLAPLWSVPYMTERCVYDIEPYVEAVVAARGRGLPVKLGLEVDYVPDREEETRELLAPYPWDYLLGSVHFIGELSVDGEEFLLADAVGVEEAWRLYFETLAAAARSGLFDSLSHPDLVKIFGLRVASFDYGPVVNAIADAGVAVEVSTAGLSKPVRELYPHPEFLAVCRARDVPVTLASDAHSPDVVGRDFDQALELLRAAGYETVTVFDQRRRRQEPLG
;
A
#
# COMPACT_ATOMS: atom_id res chain seq x y z
N MET A 1 -8.96 -8.53 15.78
CA MET A 1 -7.53 -8.29 15.43
C MET A 1 -7.42 -6.95 14.74
N ILE A 2 -6.43 -6.14 15.10
CA ILE A 2 -6.08 -4.88 14.44
C ILE A 2 -4.68 -5.04 13.87
N VAL A 3 -4.53 -4.83 12.57
CA VAL A 3 -3.25 -4.93 11.86
C VAL A 3 -2.89 -3.61 11.22
N ASP A 4 -1.59 -3.36 11.02
CA ASP A 4 -1.10 -2.22 10.24
C ASP A 4 -0.09 -2.76 9.21
N TYR A 5 -0.54 -2.92 7.97
CA TYR A 5 0.22 -3.61 6.94
C TYR A 5 0.80 -2.68 5.86
N HIS A 6 0.93 -1.39 6.20
CA HIS A 6 1.63 -0.46 5.34
C HIS A 6 2.46 0.51 6.17
N MET A 7 3.76 0.26 6.21
CA MET A 7 4.71 1.16 6.86
C MET A 7 6.12 1.00 6.31
N HIS A 8 6.90 2.05 6.49
CA HIS A 8 8.25 2.18 5.97
C HIS A 8 9.24 2.35 7.12
N LEU A 9 10.35 1.59 7.06
CA LEU A 9 11.46 1.74 8.01
C LEU A 9 12.28 3.01 7.75
N ARG A 10 12.07 3.64 6.60
CA ARG A 10 12.78 4.83 6.17
C ARG A 10 11.84 6.01 6.03
N ASP A 11 12.21 7.15 6.59
CA ASP A 11 11.60 8.42 6.23
C ASP A 11 12.08 8.81 4.83
N SER A 12 11.15 9.14 3.93
CA SER A 12 11.45 9.60 2.58
C SER A 12 12.31 10.88 2.50
N LYS A 13 12.51 11.55 3.63
CA LYS A 13 13.22 12.85 3.74
C LYS A 13 14.66 12.74 4.22
N GLU A 14 15.07 11.60 4.74
CA GLU A 14 16.42 11.41 5.25
C GLU A 14 17.14 10.30 4.48
N GLU A 15 18.40 10.54 4.12
CA GLU A 15 19.33 9.48 3.71
C GLU A 15 19.62 8.63 4.95
N LEU A 16 18.73 7.67 5.24
CA LEU A 16 18.95 6.74 6.33
C LEU A 16 20.04 5.77 5.93
N ALA A 17 21.15 5.82 6.63
CA ALA A 17 22.17 4.78 6.56
C ALA A 17 21.49 3.43 6.89
N LEU A 18 21.79 2.40 6.10
CA LEU A 18 21.30 1.01 6.27
C LEU A 18 21.51 0.47 7.70
N GLU A 19 22.48 1.04 8.42
CA GLU A 19 22.86 0.69 9.80
C GLU A 19 21.77 0.99 10.85
N THR A 20 20.71 1.74 10.49
CA THR A 20 19.66 2.18 11.41
C THR A 20 18.27 1.58 11.13
N LEU A 21 18.16 0.49 10.36
CA LEU A 21 16.91 -0.21 10.15
C LEU A 21 16.47 -0.91 11.45
N THR A 22 15.79 -0.18 12.32
CA THR A 22 15.33 -0.70 13.61
C THR A 22 13.83 -0.96 13.59
N VAL A 23 13.46 -2.23 13.69
CA VAL A 23 12.06 -2.70 13.73
C VAL A 23 11.42 -2.42 15.11
N ASP A 24 12.21 -2.53 16.18
CA ASP A 24 11.71 -2.51 17.57
C ASP A 24 10.88 -1.26 17.93
N PRO A 25 11.26 -0.03 17.58
CA PRO A 25 10.44 1.15 17.88
C PRO A 25 9.04 1.13 17.23
N PHE A 26 8.92 0.56 16.03
CA PHE A 26 7.63 0.39 15.37
C PHE A 26 6.74 -0.63 16.10
N VAL A 27 7.34 -1.73 16.57
CA VAL A 27 6.62 -2.74 17.38
C VAL A 27 6.16 -2.16 18.71
N GLU A 28 7.02 -1.38 19.39
CA GLU A 28 6.64 -0.70 20.62
C GLU A 28 5.49 0.29 20.41
N ALA A 29 5.54 1.07 19.33
CA ALA A 29 4.49 2.01 18.95
C ALA A 29 3.18 1.28 18.60
N ALA A 30 3.26 0.19 17.84
CA ALA A 30 2.11 -0.64 17.50
C ALA A 30 1.42 -1.19 18.75
N HIS A 31 2.19 -1.74 19.69
CA HIS A 31 1.67 -2.21 20.97
C HIS A 31 0.98 -1.09 21.76
N ALA A 32 1.59 0.11 21.79
CA ALA A 32 1.01 1.26 22.48
C ALA A 32 -0.29 1.75 21.80
N ALA A 33 -0.40 1.61 20.48
CA ALA A 33 -1.60 1.93 19.70
C ALA A 33 -2.66 0.82 19.69
N GLY A 34 -2.41 -0.34 20.32
CA GLY A 34 -3.33 -1.48 20.33
C GLY A 34 -3.38 -2.23 19.00
N VAL A 35 -2.34 -2.14 18.19
CA VAL A 35 -2.16 -2.91 16.96
C VAL A 35 -1.51 -4.26 17.28
N ASP A 36 -2.14 -5.34 16.83
CA ASP A 36 -1.75 -6.71 17.16
C ASP A 36 -0.59 -7.23 16.30
N GLU A 37 -0.52 -6.82 15.04
CA GLU A 37 0.49 -7.25 14.07
C GLU A 37 0.78 -6.14 13.06
N ILE A 38 2.05 -5.96 12.72
CA ILE A 38 2.48 -4.95 11.75
C ILE A 38 3.20 -5.57 10.56
N GLY A 39 3.18 -4.89 9.43
CA GLY A 39 3.90 -5.31 8.24
C GLY A 39 4.69 -4.16 7.62
N PHE A 40 5.96 -4.42 7.36
CA PHE A 40 6.81 -3.45 6.67
C PHE A 40 6.69 -3.62 5.16
N THR A 41 6.60 -2.50 4.46
CA THR A 41 6.37 -2.45 3.01
C THR A 41 7.15 -1.30 2.40
N GLU A 42 8.49 -1.35 2.51
CA GLU A 42 9.32 -0.34 1.86
C GLU A 42 8.96 -0.14 0.39
N HIS A 43 9.19 1.05 -0.11
CA HIS A 43 9.03 1.31 -1.54
C HIS A 43 10.00 0.48 -2.38
N GLY A 44 9.48 -0.30 -3.31
CA GLY A 44 10.27 -1.13 -4.21
C GLY A 44 11.31 -0.34 -5.01
N TYR A 45 11.00 0.91 -5.35
CA TYR A 45 11.93 1.76 -6.11
C TYR A 45 13.16 2.23 -5.32
N TYR A 46 13.26 1.95 -4.01
CA TYR A 46 14.49 2.18 -3.27
C TYR A 46 15.57 1.13 -3.54
N PHE A 47 15.21 -0.04 -4.05
CA PHE A 47 16.09 -1.19 -4.15
C PHE A 47 16.69 -1.42 -5.53
N LYS A 48 18.03 -1.42 -5.60
CA LYS A 48 18.81 -1.67 -6.82
C LYS A 48 18.41 -2.95 -7.56
N HIS A 49 17.99 -3.98 -6.80
CA HIS A 49 17.52 -5.24 -7.36
C HIS A 49 16.33 -5.06 -8.29
N LEU A 50 15.48 -4.07 -8.02
CA LEU A 50 14.29 -3.75 -8.81
C LEU A 50 14.53 -2.63 -9.84
N ALA A 51 15.76 -2.11 -9.95
CA ALA A 51 16.11 -1.05 -10.89
C ALA A 51 15.67 -1.30 -12.35
N PRO A 52 15.70 -2.55 -12.87
CA PRO A 52 15.24 -2.81 -14.24
C PRO A 52 13.79 -2.40 -14.50
N LEU A 53 12.94 -2.34 -13.47
CA LEU A 53 11.51 -1.99 -13.61
C LEU A 53 11.28 -0.48 -13.85
N TRP A 54 12.21 0.35 -13.39
CA TRP A 54 11.96 1.79 -13.25
C TRP A 54 12.48 2.58 -14.45
N SER A 55 11.64 3.44 -15.01
CA SER A 55 12.01 4.41 -16.05
C SER A 55 11.79 5.87 -15.60
N VAL A 56 11.03 6.06 -14.53
CA VAL A 56 10.73 7.40 -14.00
C VAL A 56 11.97 7.93 -13.27
N PRO A 57 12.45 9.17 -13.57
CA PRO A 57 13.62 9.74 -12.90
C PRO A 57 13.52 9.73 -11.37
N TYR A 58 12.37 10.06 -10.82
CA TYR A 58 12.11 10.01 -9.38
C TYR A 58 12.46 8.66 -8.76
N MET A 59 12.10 7.56 -9.41
CA MET A 59 12.36 6.19 -8.92
C MET A 59 13.82 5.79 -9.15
N THR A 60 14.36 6.06 -10.35
CA THR A 60 15.72 5.63 -10.69
C THR A 60 16.79 6.32 -9.86
N GLU A 61 16.59 7.60 -9.50
CA GLU A 61 17.49 8.34 -8.61
C GLU A 61 17.47 7.85 -7.17
N ARG A 62 16.35 7.24 -6.73
CA ARG A 62 16.18 6.68 -5.37
C ARG A 62 16.54 5.21 -5.26
N CYS A 63 16.82 4.56 -6.37
CA CYS A 63 17.14 3.13 -6.47
C CYS A 63 18.61 2.87 -6.03
N VAL A 64 18.92 3.12 -4.77
CA VAL A 64 20.30 3.17 -4.25
C VAL A 64 20.61 2.15 -3.16
N TYR A 65 19.61 1.44 -2.63
CA TYR A 65 19.79 0.50 -1.53
C TYR A 65 19.83 -0.95 -2.01
N ASP A 66 20.56 -1.79 -1.27
CA ASP A 66 20.49 -3.25 -1.41
C ASP A 66 19.25 -3.74 -0.62
N ILE A 67 18.54 -4.74 -1.14
CA ILE A 67 17.27 -5.21 -0.56
C ILE A 67 17.51 -6.17 0.62
N GLU A 68 18.63 -6.87 0.62
CA GLU A 68 18.95 -7.90 1.61
C GLU A 68 18.92 -7.37 3.05
N PRO A 69 19.53 -6.21 3.41
CA PRO A 69 19.46 -5.68 4.77
C PRO A 69 18.02 -5.41 5.26
N TYR A 70 17.14 -4.97 4.38
CA TYR A 70 15.72 -4.79 4.70
C TYR A 70 15.05 -6.12 5.02
N VAL A 71 15.20 -7.10 4.15
CA VAL A 71 14.65 -8.45 4.33
C VAL A 71 15.19 -9.10 5.60
N GLU A 72 16.51 -9.02 5.82
CA GLU A 72 17.16 -9.59 6.99
C GLU A 72 16.69 -8.95 8.30
N ALA A 73 16.50 -7.64 8.33
CA ALA A 73 16.04 -6.91 9.51
C ALA A 73 14.63 -7.40 9.95
N VAL A 74 13.69 -7.50 9.01
CA VAL A 74 12.32 -7.93 9.31
C VAL A 74 12.27 -9.43 9.65
N VAL A 75 12.99 -10.27 8.89
CA VAL A 75 13.07 -11.73 9.16
C VAL A 75 13.70 -12.01 10.52
N ALA A 76 14.77 -11.29 10.88
CA ALA A 76 15.40 -11.42 12.20
C ALA A 76 14.46 -10.99 13.35
N ALA A 77 13.70 -9.90 13.15
CA ALA A 77 12.69 -9.46 14.12
C ALA A 77 11.60 -10.52 14.33
N ARG A 78 11.07 -11.10 13.25
CA ARG A 78 10.13 -12.22 13.31
C ARG A 78 10.76 -13.45 14.00
N GLY A 79 12.02 -13.75 13.74
CA GLY A 79 12.77 -14.84 14.41
C GLY A 79 12.92 -14.64 15.91
N ARG A 80 12.84 -13.40 16.42
CA ARG A 80 12.77 -13.08 17.86
C ARG A 80 11.36 -13.22 18.45
N GLY A 81 10.37 -13.54 17.63
CA GLY A 81 8.97 -13.67 18.05
C GLY A 81 8.18 -12.37 18.04
N LEU A 82 8.68 -11.32 17.39
CA LEU A 82 7.94 -10.07 17.22
C LEU A 82 6.81 -10.26 16.19
N PRO A 83 5.64 -9.61 16.37
CA PRO A 83 4.48 -9.74 15.49
C PRO A 83 4.65 -8.89 14.22
N VAL A 84 5.62 -9.27 13.39
CA VAL A 84 5.98 -8.53 12.19
C VAL A 84 5.88 -9.38 10.92
N LYS A 85 5.48 -8.76 9.83
CA LYS A 85 5.39 -9.34 8.49
C LYS A 85 6.32 -8.63 7.53
N LEU A 86 6.87 -9.41 6.59
CA LEU A 86 7.70 -8.91 5.51
C LEU A 86 6.84 -8.71 4.27
N GLY A 87 6.61 -7.47 3.92
CA GLY A 87 5.97 -7.06 2.67
C GLY A 87 6.88 -6.21 1.81
N LEU A 88 6.36 -5.74 0.71
CA LEU A 88 6.96 -4.71 -0.14
C LEU A 88 5.85 -3.94 -0.83
N GLU A 89 5.96 -2.61 -0.89
CA GLU A 89 5.12 -1.77 -1.73
C GLU A 89 5.76 -1.63 -3.10
N VAL A 90 5.11 -2.16 -4.12
CA VAL A 90 5.63 -2.19 -5.48
C VAL A 90 4.70 -1.44 -6.41
N ASP A 91 5.23 -0.41 -7.07
CA ASP A 91 4.51 0.28 -8.13
C ASP A 91 4.20 -0.69 -9.28
N TYR A 92 2.96 -0.70 -9.72
CA TYR A 92 2.57 -1.47 -10.88
C TYR A 92 3.10 -0.83 -12.17
N VAL A 93 3.89 -1.59 -12.89
CA VAL A 93 4.42 -1.19 -14.21
C VAL A 93 3.75 -2.06 -15.28
N PRO A 94 2.89 -1.49 -16.13
CA PRO A 94 2.25 -2.24 -17.22
C PRO A 94 3.27 -2.92 -18.13
N ASP A 95 2.90 -4.13 -18.61
CA ASP A 95 3.70 -4.95 -19.52
C ASP A 95 5.05 -5.47 -18.94
N ARG A 96 5.24 -5.34 -17.60
CA ARG A 96 6.44 -5.81 -16.90
C ARG A 96 6.11 -6.85 -15.81
N GLU A 97 4.92 -7.47 -15.84
CA GLU A 97 4.43 -8.35 -14.79
C GLU A 97 5.32 -9.57 -14.58
N GLU A 98 5.80 -10.19 -15.66
CA GLU A 98 6.66 -11.38 -15.55
C GLU A 98 8.02 -11.03 -14.97
N GLU A 99 8.64 -9.96 -15.44
CA GLU A 99 9.90 -9.49 -14.90
C GLU A 99 9.77 -9.07 -13.42
N THR A 100 8.68 -8.38 -13.06
CA THR A 100 8.40 -8.04 -11.66
C THR A 100 8.32 -9.31 -10.81
N ARG A 101 7.62 -10.34 -11.30
CA ARG A 101 7.48 -11.63 -10.60
C ARG A 101 8.84 -12.31 -10.40
N GLU A 102 9.67 -12.35 -11.45
CA GLU A 102 11.01 -12.95 -11.39
C GLU A 102 11.91 -12.23 -10.39
N LEU A 103 11.90 -10.90 -10.38
CA LEU A 103 12.70 -10.09 -9.46
C LEU A 103 12.26 -10.22 -7.99
N LEU A 104 10.96 -10.43 -7.74
CA LEU A 104 10.42 -10.59 -6.39
C LEU A 104 10.53 -12.05 -5.87
N ALA A 105 10.60 -13.04 -6.73
CA ALA A 105 10.56 -14.45 -6.38
C ALA A 105 11.65 -14.93 -5.38
N PRO A 106 12.85 -14.36 -5.33
CA PRO A 106 13.91 -14.83 -4.42
C PRO A 106 13.64 -14.60 -2.92
N TYR A 107 12.70 -13.72 -2.57
CA TYR A 107 12.50 -13.27 -1.19
C TYR A 107 11.27 -13.88 -0.53
N PRO A 108 11.28 -14.12 0.80
CA PRO A 108 10.21 -14.81 1.52
C PRO A 108 9.08 -13.85 1.96
N TRP A 109 8.44 -13.19 1.02
CA TRP A 109 7.36 -12.24 1.26
C TRP A 109 6.18 -12.89 1.99
N ASP A 110 5.65 -12.21 2.99
CA ASP A 110 4.36 -12.55 3.58
C ASP A 110 3.21 -11.98 2.73
N TYR A 111 3.42 -10.84 2.09
CA TYR A 111 2.49 -10.21 1.14
C TYR A 111 3.19 -9.15 0.28
N LEU A 112 2.55 -8.75 -0.81
CA LEU A 112 2.97 -7.65 -1.67
C LEU A 112 1.82 -6.67 -1.84
N LEU A 113 2.11 -5.38 -1.65
CA LEU A 113 1.20 -4.27 -1.94
C LEU A 113 1.43 -3.80 -3.38
N GLY A 114 0.34 -3.62 -4.12
CA GLY A 114 0.36 -3.02 -5.43
C GLY A 114 -0.05 -1.56 -5.37
N SER A 115 0.82 -0.66 -5.82
CA SER A 115 0.62 0.78 -5.77
C SER A 115 0.57 1.39 -7.16
N VAL A 116 -0.09 2.53 -7.28
CA VAL A 116 -0.13 3.36 -8.49
C VAL A 116 0.26 4.79 -8.11
N HIS A 117 1.57 5.04 -8.03
CA HIS A 117 2.10 6.38 -7.79
C HIS A 117 2.43 7.11 -9.10
N PHE A 118 2.60 6.35 -10.19
CA PHE A 118 2.93 6.91 -11.50
C PHE A 118 2.09 6.28 -12.60
N ILE A 119 1.76 7.08 -13.60
CA ILE A 119 1.17 6.64 -14.87
C ILE A 119 2.05 7.19 -16.00
N GLY A 120 2.85 6.31 -16.61
CA GLY A 120 3.98 6.71 -17.42
C GLY A 120 4.99 7.50 -16.56
N GLU A 121 5.31 8.72 -16.98
CA GLU A 121 6.22 9.61 -16.24
C GLU A 121 5.48 10.59 -15.31
N LEU A 122 4.15 10.56 -15.29
CA LEU A 122 3.32 11.50 -14.54
C LEU A 122 3.02 10.95 -13.14
N SER A 123 3.23 11.77 -12.12
CA SER A 123 2.96 11.41 -10.73
C SER A 123 1.48 11.56 -10.37
N VAL A 124 0.97 10.65 -9.56
CA VAL A 124 -0.39 10.71 -9.00
C VAL A 124 -0.41 11.56 -7.71
N ASP A 125 0.66 11.49 -6.92
CA ASP A 125 0.76 12.03 -5.57
C ASP A 125 1.89 13.05 -5.36
N GLY A 126 2.72 13.28 -6.38
CA GLY A 126 3.76 14.31 -6.39
C GLY A 126 3.26 15.63 -6.97
N GLU A 127 3.71 16.76 -6.39
CA GLU A 127 3.38 18.10 -6.91
C GLU A 127 4.06 18.37 -8.27
N GLU A 128 5.22 17.77 -8.51
CA GLU A 128 5.92 17.87 -9.79
C GLU A 128 5.39 16.81 -10.76
N PHE A 129 5.13 17.23 -12.01
CA PHE A 129 4.60 16.35 -13.07
C PHE A 129 3.27 15.67 -12.70
N LEU A 130 2.41 16.41 -11.98
CA LEU A 130 1.13 15.88 -11.53
C LEU A 130 0.25 15.45 -12.71
N LEU A 131 -0.24 14.22 -12.65
CA LEU A 131 -1.10 13.62 -13.68
C LEU A 131 -2.32 14.50 -13.99
N ALA A 132 -3.01 15.00 -12.95
CA ALA A 132 -4.21 15.82 -13.11
C ALA A 132 -3.95 17.17 -13.80
N ASP A 133 -2.76 17.74 -13.64
CA ASP A 133 -2.37 18.97 -14.34
C ASP A 133 -2.08 18.72 -15.82
N ALA A 134 -1.55 17.54 -16.13
CA ALA A 134 -1.19 17.18 -17.50
C ALA A 134 -2.39 16.78 -18.35
N VAL A 135 -3.37 16.05 -17.79
CA VAL A 135 -4.46 15.47 -18.57
C VAL A 135 -5.87 15.93 -18.13
N GLY A 136 -5.96 16.69 -17.05
CA GLY A 136 -7.23 17.07 -16.42
C GLY A 136 -7.73 16.04 -15.40
N VAL A 137 -8.59 16.48 -14.47
CA VAL A 137 -9.00 15.68 -13.31
C VAL A 137 -9.78 14.44 -13.72
N GLU A 138 -10.75 14.55 -14.62
CA GLU A 138 -11.59 13.44 -15.09
C GLU A 138 -10.76 12.34 -15.75
N GLU A 139 -9.82 12.75 -16.59
CA GLU A 139 -8.94 11.79 -17.29
C GLU A 139 -7.93 11.16 -16.32
N ALA A 140 -7.40 11.93 -15.38
CA ALA A 140 -6.51 11.40 -14.34
C ALA A 140 -7.20 10.31 -13.51
N TRP A 141 -8.46 10.53 -13.11
CA TRP A 141 -9.26 9.54 -12.40
C TRP A 141 -9.49 8.29 -13.25
N ARG A 142 -9.85 8.45 -14.51
CA ARG A 142 -10.05 7.32 -15.43
C ARG A 142 -8.78 6.48 -15.57
N LEU A 143 -7.66 7.11 -15.88
CA LEU A 143 -6.36 6.44 -16.05
C LEU A 143 -5.89 5.75 -14.76
N TYR A 144 -6.06 6.42 -13.62
CA TYR A 144 -5.70 5.84 -12.33
C TYR A 144 -6.46 4.53 -12.04
N PHE A 145 -7.77 4.54 -12.16
CA PHE A 145 -8.59 3.35 -11.87
C PHE A 145 -8.45 2.26 -12.93
N GLU A 146 -8.18 2.60 -14.18
CA GLU A 146 -7.80 1.61 -15.20
C GLU A 146 -6.48 0.92 -14.86
N THR A 147 -5.48 1.69 -14.44
CA THR A 147 -4.18 1.16 -14.01
C THR A 147 -4.32 0.31 -12.74
N LEU A 148 -5.11 0.77 -11.75
CA LEU A 148 -5.39 0.00 -10.54
C LEU A 148 -6.09 -1.33 -10.85
N ALA A 149 -7.03 -1.34 -11.80
CA ALA A 149 -7.70 -2.55 -12.26
C ALA A 149 -6.72 -3.51 -12.99
N ALA A 150 -5.76 -2.96 -13.74
CA ALA A 150 -4.71 -3.76 -14.37
C ALA A 150 -3.76 -4.35 -13.31
N ALA A 151 -3.36 -3.57 -12.31
CA ALA A 151 -2.59 -4.05 -11.17
C ALA A 151 -3.28 -5.21 -10.45
N ALA A 152 -4.59 -5.10 -10.19
CA ALA A 152 -5.37 -6.20 -9.61
C ALA A 152 -5.31 -7.48 -10.46
N ARG A 153 -5.45 -7.36 -11.78
CA ARG A 153 -5.44 -8.52 -12.71
C ARG A 153 -4.06 -9.13 -12.93
N SER A 154 -2.99 -8.44 -12.56
CA SER A 154 -1.60 -8.88 -12.81
C SER A 154 -1.22 -10.19 -12.12
N GLY A 155 -1.92 -10.54 -11.03
CA GLY A 155 -1.59 -11.68 -10.18
C GLY A 155 -0.28 -11.50 -9.39
N LEU A 156 0.21 -10.26 -9.27
CA LEU A 156 1.42 -9.93 -8.53
C LEU A 156 1.15 -9.67 -7.05
N PHE A 157 0.03 -9.03 -6.73
CA PHE A 157 -0.24 -8.41 -5.46
C PHE A 157 -1.25 -9.17 -4.61
N ASP A 158 -1.09 -9.07 -3.29
CA ASP A 158 -2.03 -9.63 -2.31
C ASP A 158 -3.04 -8.58 -1.84
N SER A 159 -2.61 -7.31 -1.83
CA SER A 159 -3.46 -6.16 -1.55
C SER A 159 -3.08 -4.98 -2.44
N LEU A 160 -4.03 -4.08 -2.70
CA LEU A 160 -3.78 -2.79 -3.34
C LEU A 160 -3.70 -1.72 -2.26
N SER A 161 -2.63 -0.92 -2.29
CA SER A 161 -2.41 0.18 -1.35
C SER A 161 -3.31 1.37 -1.67
N HIS A 162 -3.69 2.14 -0.66
CA HIS A 162 -4.43 3.41 -0.77
C HIS A 162 -5.23 3.59 -2.08
N PRO A 163 -6.28 2.75 -2.35
CA PRO A 163 -6.80 2.46 -3.69
C PRO A 163 -7.54 3.60 -4.41
N ASP A 164 -7.55 4.80 -3.86
CA ASP A 164 -8.02 6.03 -4.53
C ASP A 164 -7.08 7.23 -4.27
N LEU A 165 -5.78 6.97 -4.29
CA LEU A 165 -4.72 7.97 -4.08
C LEU A 165 -4.85 9.19 -5.00
N VAL A 166 -5.43 9.03 -6.19
CA VAL A 166 -5.66 10.12 -7.17
C VAL A 166 -6.40 11.34 -6.58
N LYS A 167 -7.08 11.18 -5.45
CA LYS A 167 -7.75 12.29 -4.74
C LYS A 167 -6.87 13.06 -3.75
N ILE A 168 -5.60 12.69 -3.58
CA ILE A 168 -4.70 13.18 -2.53
C ILE A 168 -4.66 14.70 -2.36
N PHE A 169 -4.74 15.45 -3.46
CA PHE A 169 -4.79 16.93 -3.46
C PHE A 169 -6.20 17.50 -3.36
N GLY A 170 -7.22 16.68 -3.03
CA GLY A 170 -8.62 17.10 -2.98
C GLY A 170 -9.27 17.25 -4.35
N LEU A 171 -8.60 16.87 -5.43
CA LEU A 171 -9.13 16.91 -6.78
C LEU A 171 -10.16 15.79 -6.97
N ARG A 172 -11.40 16.16 -7.36
CA ARG A 172 -12.51 15.23 -7.46
C ARG A 172 -13.31 15.38 -8.73
N VAL A 173 -13.84 14.27 -9.20
CA VAL A 173 -14.91 14.25 -10.20
C VAL A 173 -16.28 14.32 -9.52
N ALA A 174 -17.28 14.80 -10.23
CA ALA A 174 -18.64 14.93 -9.68
C ALA A 174 -19.29 13.57 -9.34
N SER A 175 -18.93 12.53 -10.10
CA SER A 175 -19.31 11.13 -9.86
C SER A 175 -18.33 10.21 -10.56
N PHE A 176 -18.10 9.03 -10.00
CA PHE A 176 -17.26 8.00 -10.62
C PHE A 176 -17.91 6.62 -10.47
N ASP A 177 -17.92 5.84 -11.54
CA ASP A 177 -18.38 4.45 -11.49
C ASP A 177 -17.22 3.53 -11.08
N TYR A 178 -17.20 3.15 -9.80
CA TYR A 178 -16.21 2.22 -9.25
C TYR A 178 -16.45 0.74 -9.64
N GLY A 179 -17.60 0.43 -10.25
CA GLY A 179 -17.97 -0.96 -10.61
C GLY A 179 -16.89 -1.69 -11.40
N PRO A 180 -16.35 -1.13 -12.50
CA PRO A 180 -15.34 -1.81 -13.32
C PRO A 180 -14.06 -2.18 -12.57
N VAL A 181 -13.48 -1.26 -11.77
CA VAL A 181 -12.26 -1.53 -11.01
C VAL A 181 -12.52 -2.51 -9.86
N VAL A 182 -13.63 -2.34 -9.13
CA VAL A 182 -13.97 -3.24 -8.02
C VAL A 182 -14.28 -4.65 -8.51
N ASN A 183 -14.91 -4.80 -9.69
CA ASN A 183 -15.08 -6.11 -10.32
C ASN A 183 -13.72 -6.76 -10.62
N ALA A 184 -12.76 -6.00 -11.17
CA ALA A 184 -11.42 -6.53 -11.42
C ALA A 184 -10.72 -7.00 -10.13
N ILE A 185 -10.84 -6.21 -9.05
CA ILE A 185 -10.28 -6.54 -7.73
C ILE A 185 -10.94 -7.81 -7.16
N ALA A 186 -12.28 -7.88 -7.21
CA ALA A 186 -13.03 -9.04 -6.71
C ALA A 186 -12.71 -10.31 -7.49
N ASP A 187 -12.70 -10.24 -8.82
CA ASP A 187 -12.43 -11.39 -9.70
C ASP A 187 -10.97 -11.89 -9.54
N ALA A 188 -10.03 -11.00 -9.30
CA ALA A 188 -8.64 -11.33 -8.99
C ALA A 188 -8.45 -11.85 -7.55
N GLY A 189 -9.41 -11.58 -6.67
CA GLY A 189 -9.35 -11.97 -5.29
C GLY A 189 -8.31 -11.19 -4.46
N VAL A 190 -7.92 -10.02 -4.88
CA VAL A 190 -6.95 -9.15 -4.18
C VAL A 190 -7.66 -8.37 -3.07
N ALA A 191 -6.99 -8.13 -1.95
CA ALA A 191 -7.50 -7.26 -0.90
C ALA A 191 -7.30 -5.77 -1.25
N VAL A 192 -7.97 -4.89 -0.51
CA VAL A 192 -7.70 -3.46 -0.57
C VAL A 192 -7.39 -2.91 0.82
N GLU A 193 -6.50 -1.95 0.90
CA GLU A 193 -6.24 -1.22 2.13
C GLU A 193 -7.37 -0.26 2.48
N VAL A 194 -7.63 -0.14 3.79
CA VAL A 194 -8.26 1.03 4.38
C VAL A 194 -7.16 1.79 5.12
N SER A 195 -6.71 2.88 4.50
CA SER A 195 -5.55 3.63 4.98
C SER A 195 -5.93 4.97 5.58
N THR A 196 -5.33 5.27 6.73
CA THR A 196 -5.51 6.54 7.44
C THR A 196 -4.57 7.64 6.96
N ALA A 197 -3.62 7.33 6.08
CA ALA A 197 -2.63 8.29 5.57
C ALA A 197 -3.27 9.57 5.00
N GLY A 198 -4.38 9.43 4.28
CA GLY A 198 -5.07 10.54 3.64
C GLY A 198 -5.58 11.62 4.59
N LEU A 199 -5.83 11.28 5.88
CA LEU A 199 -6.25 12.25 6.89
C LEU A 199 -5.18 13.32 7.16
N SER A 200 -3.92 13.00 6.95
CA SER A 200 -2.79 13.93 7.07
C SER A 200 -2.41 14.63 5.77
N LYS A 201 -3.00 14.21 4.64
CA LYS A 201 -2.75 14.79 3.32
C LYS A 201 -3.74 15.92 3.01
N PRO A 202 -3.57 16.69 1.92
CA PRO A 202 -4.49 17.77 1.54
C PRO A 202 -5.95 17.35 1.42
N VAL A 203 -6.22 16.12 0.99
CA VAL A 203 -7.57 15.56 0.87
C VAL A 203 -8.32 15.43 2.20
N ARG A 204 -7.62 15.23 3.33
CA ARG A 204 -8.20 15.07 4.67
C ARG A 204 -9.27 13.99 4.79
N GLU A 205 -9.08 12.88 4.10
CA GLU A 205 -9.99 11.74 4.09
C GLU A 205 -9.25 10.41 4.16
N LEU A 206 -9.94 9.37 4.60
CA LEU A 206 -9.44 7.99 4.50
C LEU A 206 -9.30 7.55 3.03
N TYR A 207 -8.39 6.62 2.76
CA TYR A 207 -8.38 5.81 1.54
C TYR A 207 -8.97 4.42 1.86
N PRO A 208 -9.91 3.92 1.04
CA PRO A 208 -10.63 4.60 -0.02
C PRO A 208 -11.80 5.46 0.49
N HIS A 209 -12.40 6.22 -0.45
CA HIS A 209 -13.67 6.91 -0.21
C HIS A 209 -14.77 5.91 0.18
N PRO A 210 -15.71 6.28 1.08
CA PRO A 210 -16.78 5.38 1.52
C PRO A 210 -17.61 4.75 0.40
N GLU A 211 -17.84 5.46 -0.71
CA GLU A 211 -18.56 4.91 -1.87
C GLU A 211 -17.79 3.79 -2.55
N PHE A 212 -16.46 3.94 -2.71
CA PHE A 212 -15.62 2.85 -3.24
C PHE A 212 -15.69 1.63 -2.31
N LEU A 213 -15.55 1.86 -1.00
CA LEU A 213 -15.59 0.79 0.00
C LEU A 213 -16.95 0.06 0.02
N ALA A 214 -18.05 0.80 -0.16
CA ALA A 214 -19.38 0.21 -0.26
C ALA A 214 -19.52 -0.72 -1.48
N VAL A 215 -18.96 -0.33 -2.63
CA VAL A 215 -18.93 -1.19 -3.83
C VAL A 215 -18.04 -2.42 -3.58
N CYS A 216 -16.89 -2.26 -2.92
CA CYS A 216 -16.03 -3.37 -2.49
C CYS A 216 -16.79 -4.35 -1.60
N ARG A 217 -17.51 -3.85 -0.60
CA ARG A 217 -18.30 -4.70 0.32
C ARG A 217 -19.40 -5.46 -0.40
N ALA A 218 -20.08 -4.83 -1.36
CA ALA A 218 -21.12 -5.48 -2.18
C ALA A 218 -20.58 -6.62 -3.07
N ARG A 219 -19.26 -6.68 -3.28
CA ARG A 219 -18.56 -7.71 -4.06
C ARG A 219 -17.69 -8.61 -3.17
N ASP A 220 -17.86 -8.55 -1.85
CA ASP A 220 -17.08 -9.31 -0.87
C ASP A 220 -15.55 -9.16 -1.04
N VAL A 221 -15.09 -8.01 -1.51
CA VAL A 221 -13.65 -7.69 -1.59
C VAL A 221 -13.07 -7.66 -0.17
N PRO A 222 -12.02 -8.43 0.11
CA PRO A 222 -11.40 -8.42 1.43
C PRO A 222 -10.64 -7.11 1.67
N VAL A 223 -10.56 -6.71 2.95
CA VAL A 223 -9.89 -5.46 3.35
C VAL A 223 -8.78 -5.72 4.36
N THR A 224 -7.78 -4.83 4.39
CA THR A 224 -6.78 -4.75 5.44
C THR A 224 -6.64 -3.32 5.93
N LEU A 225 -5.95 -3.09 7.06
CA LEU A 225 -5.73 -1.76 7.62
C LEU A 225 -4.29 -1.29 7.35
N ALA A 226 -4.13 0.02 7.19
CA ALA A 226 -2.86 0.66 6.88
C ALA A 226 -2.77 2.08 7.47
N SER A 227 -1.63 2.43 8.06
CA SER A 227 -1.31 3.81 8.45
C SER A 227 -0.44 4.53 7.43
N ASP A 228 0.29 3.78 6.59
CA ASP A 228 1.34 4.29 5.70
C ASP A 228 2.39 5.10 6.52
N ALA A 229 2.80 4.47 7.64
CA ALA A 229 3.67 5.11 8.60
C ALA A 229 5.11 5.16 8.09
N HIS A 230 5.72 6.36 8.14
CA HIS A 230 7.14 6.59 7.85
C HIS A 230 7.98 6.84 9.12
N SER A 231 7.33 6.76 10.28
CA SER A 231 7.96 6.87 11.58
C SER A 231 7.13 6.15 12.65
N PRO A 232 7.73 5.72 13.77
CA PRO A 232 7.02 4.98 14.81
C PRO A 232 5.83 5.74 15.41
N ASP A 233 5.91 7.06 15.55
CA ASP A 233 4.88 7.89 16.19
C ASP A 233 3.56 8.00 15.41
N VAL A 234 3.53 7.51 14.18
CA VAL A 234 2.32 7.50 13.34
C VAL A 234 1.76 6.10 13.05
N VAL A 235 2.35 5.05 13.64
CA VAL A 235 1.84 3.67 13.54
C VAL A 235 0.44 3.59 14.16
N GLY A 236 -0.52 3.03 13.43
CA GLY A 236 -1.91 2.88 13.88
C GLY A 236 -2.66 4.20 14.08
N ARG A 237 -2.11 5.32 13.61
CA ARG A 237 -2.73 6.64 13.76
C ARG A 237 -4.12 6.66 13.15
N ASP A 238 -5.10 7.23 13.91
CA ASP A 238 -6.50 7.40 13.48
C ASP A 238 -7.22 6.08 13.12
N PHE A 239 -6.77 4.94 13.62
CA PHE A 239 -7.38 3.64 13.33
C PHE A 239 -8.81 3.50 13.88
N ASP A 240 -9.19 4.26 14.89
CA ASP A 240 -10.56 4.37 15.34
C ASP A 240 -11.50 4.81 14.20
N GLN A 241 -11.09 5.78 13.38
CA GLN A 241 -11.87 6.25 12.23
C GLN A 241 -11.93 5.20 11.10
N ALA A 242 -10.84 4.48 10.84
CA ALA A 242 -10.81 3.41 9.85
C ALA A 242 -11.70 2.22 10.29
N LEU A 243 -11.65 1.84 11.55
CA LEU A 243 -12.50 0.81 12.13
C LEU A 243 -13.99 1.20 12.12
N GLU A 244 -14.30 2.46 12.40
CA GLU A 244 -15.67 2.97 12.28
C GLU A 244 -16.17 2.89 10.84
N LEU A 245 -15.35 3.30 9.87
CA LEU A 245 -15.68 3.23 8.45
C LEU A 245 -15.93 1.78 8.01
N LEU A 246 -15.06 0.84 8.40
CA LEU A 246 -15.20 -0.58 8.07
C LEU A 246 -16.49 -1.17 8.64
N ARG A 247 -16.79 -0.90 9.92
CA ARG A 247 -18.03 -1.37 10.56
C ARG A 247 -19.27 -0.76 9.91
N ALA A 248 -19.25 0.54 9.59
CA ALA A 248 -20.33 1.21 8.89
C ALA A 248 -20.57 0.63 7.48
N ALA A 249 -19.51 0.21 6.78
CA ALA A 249 -19.60 -0.48 5.50
C ALA A 249 -20.04 -1.96 5.62
N GLY A 250 -20.12 -2.51 6.84
CA GLY A 250 -20.58 -3.89 7.09
C GLY A 250 -19.44 -4.93 7.05
N TYR A 251 -18.19 -4.53 7.22
CA TYR A 251 -17.08 -5.47 7.41
C TYR A 251 -17.01 -5.96 8.86
N GLU A 252 -16.86 -7.26 9.03
CA GLU A 252 -16.73 -7.93 10.33
C GLU A 252 -15.35 -8.57 10.50
N THR A 253 -14.57 -8.61 9.44
CA THR A 253 -13.24 -9.23 9.41
C THR A 253 -12.21 -8.34 8.72
N VAL A 254 -10.95 -8.54 9.09
CA VAL A 254 -9.77 -7.96 8.45
C VAL A 254 -8.93 -9.07 7.84
N THR A 255 -8.28 -8.80 6.73
CA THR A 255 -7.39 -9.74 6.05
C THR A 255 -6.01 -9.68 6.67
N VAL A 256 -5.46 -10.85 6.98
CA VAL A 256 -4.07 -11.03 7.41
C VAL A 256 -3.34 -11.95 6.44
N PHE A 257 -2.02 -11.78 6.35
CA PHE A 257 -1.18 -12.46 5.38
C PHE A 257 -0.07 -13.26 6.07
N ASP A 258 0.27 -14.40 5.47
CA ASP A 258 1.41 -15.22 5.88
C ASP A 258 1.91 -16.03 4.67
N GLN A 259 3.16 -15.81 4.25
CA GLN A 259 3.76 -16.50 3.10
C GLN A 259 2.87 -16.45 1.84
N ARG A 260 2.36 -15.29 1.49
CA ARG A 260 1.46 -15.03 0.35
C ARG A 260 0.10 -15.75 0.46
N ARG A 261 -0.25 -16.22 1.66
CA ARG A 261 -1.56 -16.79 1.95
C ARG A 261 -2.35 -15.85 2.84
N ARG A 262 -3.59 -15.61 2.48
CA ARG A 262 -4.48 -14.77 3.27
C ARG A 262 -5.45 -15.59 4.11
N ARG A 263 -5.82 -15.07 5.25
CA ARG A 263 -6.94 -15.53 6.08
C ARG A 263 -7.73 -14.34 6.60
N GLN A 264 -8.95 -14.58 7.05
CA GLN A 264 -9.80 -13.57 7.66
C GLN A 264 -9.77 -13.72 9.17
N GLU A 265 -9.56 -12.61 9.88
CA GLU A 265 -9.61 -12.53 11.33
C GLU A 265 -10.74 -11.59 11.74
N PRO A 266 -11.44 -11.82 12.88
CA PRO A 266 -12.43 -10.88 13.37
C PRO A 266 -11.84 -9.48 13.52
N LEU A 267 -12.58 -8.46 13.05
CA LEU A 267 -12.18 -7.07 13.18
C LEU A 267 -12.22 -6.67 14.66
N GLY A 268 -11.13 -6.08 15.15
CA GLY A 268 -10.93 -5.70 16.55
C GLY A 268 -11.87 -4.61 17.07
#